data_9d55a08d8ecb64241c564e5d0f74f29d
#
_entry.id   9d55a08d8ecb64241c564e5d0f74f29d
#
_cell.length_a   1.000
_cell.length_b   1.000
_cell.length_c   1.000
_cell.angle_alpha   90.00
_cell.angle_beta   90.00
_cell.angle_gamma   90.00
#
_symmetry.space_group_name_H-M   'P 1'
#
loop_
_entity.id
_entity.type
_entity.pdbx_description
1 polymer ?
#
loop_
_entity_poly.entity_id
_entity_poly.type
_entity_poly.pdbx_seq_one_letter_code
_entity_poly.pdbx_strand_id
1 'polypeptide(L)'
;MIRTASAAFIAAALMLAAAPALAQDGHVNHAAHGAAHAAFASDRLSVRVDGPEGAPDLILIPGLSSSPDIWQGAVDHLAGRYRVHRIHVAGFAGAAPQANAQGDAPQPVGAPVAEEIARYIREQHLNKPAVVGHSMGGTMGMMLAARHPDLVGKLMVVDMIPFMGAMFGAPGATAESVTPVADQIWTAQSASPREAYVAQATTAINGMINTESRREEALQDMRDSDQKVSAAAFRELVTTDLRPELAKITAPTEVLYVKFNDARMADAITDAIYQMSFATLPGAKLKRIDDSAHFIMFDQPTAFYGELDAFLAK
;
A
#
# COMPACT_ATOMS: atom_id res chain seq x y z
N MET A 1 -9.77 -31.73 -10.98
CA MET A 1 -10.87 -31.61 -10.02
C MET A 1 -10.49 -30.48 -9.06
N ILE A 2 -10.98 -29.31 -9.34
CA ILE A 2 -10.74 -28.11 -8.54
C ILE A 2 -11.82 -28.13 -7.45
N ARG A 3 -11.41 -28.30 -6.19
CA ARG A 3 -12.32 -28.14 -5.05
C ARG A 3 -12.33 -26.69 -4.63
N THR A 4 -13.44 -26.03 -4.90
CA THR A 4 -13.80 -24.72 -4.38
C THR A 4 -14.00 -24.81 -2.87
N ALA A 5 -13.23 -24.05 -2.12
CA ALA A 5 -13.47 -23.83 -0.70
C ALA A 5 -14.56 -22.75 -0.56
N SER A 6 -15.76 -23.18 -0.15
CA SER A 6 -16.84 -22.26 0.25
C SER A 6 -16.60 -21.83 1.69
N ALA A 7 -16.50 -20.52 1.92
CA ALA A 7 -16.54 -19.93 3.24
C ALA A 7 -17.94 -19.37 3.49
N ALA A 8 -18.58 -19.78 4.56
CA ALA A 8 -19.91 -19.38 4.98
C ALA A 8 -19.87 -18.15 5.91
N PHE A 9 -20.90 -17.33 5.81
CA PHE A 9 -21.15 -16.08 6.49
C PHE A 9 -22.08 -16.18 7.70
N ILE A 10 -22.04 -15.21 8.61
CA ILE A 10 -23.21 -14.72 9.38
C ILE A 10 -23.01 -13.24 9.76
N ALA A 11 -24.08 -12.46 9.60
CA ALA A 11 -24.21 -11.04 9.86
C ALA A 11 -24.88 -10.74 11.20
N ALA A 12 -24.74 -9.55 11.75
CA ALA A 12 -25.75 -8.89 12.59
C ALA A 12 -25.57 -7.37 12.65
N ALA A 13 -26.69 -6.68 12.78
CA ALA A 13 -26.99 -5.32 12.36
C ALA A 13 -27.01 -4.26 13.48
N LEU A 14 -26.84 -3.00 13.04
CA LEU A 14 -27.40 -1.68 13.40
C LEU A 14 -27.65 -1.27 14.87
N MET A 15 -27.23 -0.03 15.24
CA MET A 15 -28.13 1.12 15.42
C MET A 15 -27.42 2.47 15.57
N LEU A 16 -28.09 3.52 15.07
CA LEU A 16 -27.74 4.94 15.02
C LEU A 16 -27.75 5.66 16.37
N ALA A 17 -26.92 6.70 16.53
CA ALA A 17 -27.34 7.97 17.17
C ALA A 17 -26.39 9.13 16.77
N ALA A 18 -26.99 10.25 16.41
CA ALA A 18 -26.33 11.49 15.96
C ALA A 18 -26.36 12.59 17.04
N ALA A 19 -25.48 13.59 16.89
CA ALA A 19 -25.54 15.04 17.18
C ALA A 19 -24.50 15.56 18.20
N PRO A 20 -24.28 16.92 18.28
CA PRO A 20 -23.78 17.80 17.24
C PRO A 20 -22.51 18.59 17.63
N ALA A 21 -22.03 19.43 16.71
CA ALA A 21 -20.87 20.30 16.73
C ALA A 21 -20.92 21.46 17.76
N LEU A 22 -19.74 21.91 18.21
CA LEU A 22 -19.50 23.29 18.61
C LEU A 22 -18.08 23.70 18.17
N ALA A 23 -18.03 24.81 17.46
CA ALA A 23 -16.83 25.52 17.04
C ALA A 23 -16.31 26.41 18.16
N GLN A 24 -15.01 26.62 18.23
CA GLN A 24 -14.44 27.86 18.79
C GLN A 24 -13.07 28.19 18.18
N ASP A 25 -13.00 29.45 17.75
CA ASP A 25 -11.86 30.13 17.14
C ASP A 25 -10.71 30.42 18.11
N GLY A 26 -9.51 30.44 17.57
CA GLY A 26 -8.33 30.95 18.28
C GLY A 26 -7.19 31.24 17.31
N HIS A 27 -7.19 32.43 16.69
CA HIS A 27 -6.08 32.94 15.89
C HIS A 27 -4.86 33.24 16.74
N VAL A 28 -3.70 32.73 16.37
CA VAL A 28 -2.41 33.37 16.65
C VAL A 28 -1.59 33.41 15.35
N ASN A 29 -1.35 34.62 14.89
CA ASN A 29 -0.55 34.96 13.73
C ASN A 29 0.93 34.91 14.11
N HIS A 30 1.72 34.07 13.44
CA HIS A 30 3.16 34.27 13.31
C HIS A 30 3.54 34.20 11.84
N ALA A 31 3.78 35.39 11.26
CA ALA A 31 4.36 35.53 9.94
C ALA A 31 5.87 35.17 9.99
N ALA A 32 6.23 34.08 9.31
CA ALA A 32 7.60 33.82 8.90
C ALA A 32 7.59 33.70 7.37
N HIS A 33 8.32 34.60 6.69
CA HIS A 33 8.49 34.64 5.25
C HIS A 33 9.34 33.47 4.77
N GLY A 34 8.71 32.36 4.44
CA GLY A 34 9.20 31.38 3.49
C GLY A 34 8.30 31.47 2.26
N ALA A 35 8.82 31.37 1.06
CA ALA A 35 7.99 31.26 -0.13
C ALA A 35 7.02 30.09 0.06
N ALA A 36 5.74 30.40 0.24
CA ALA A 36 4.72 29.38 0.42
C ALA A 36 4.67 28.56 -0.87
N HIS A 37 5.17 27.33 -0.84
CA HIS A 37 4.94 26.38 -1.91
C HIS A 37 3.43 26.25 -2.10
N ALA A 38 2.98 26.32 -3.34
CA ALA A 38 1.56 26.09 -3.63
C ALA A 38 1.16 24.71 -3.08
N ALA A 39 0.02 24.67 -2.37
CA ALA A 39 -0.47 23.40 -1.84
C ALA A 39 -0.65 22.41 -3.01
N PHE A 40 -0.08 21.23 -2.87
CA PHE A 40 -0.25 20.18 -3.88
C PHE A 40 -1.73 19.80 -3.99
N ALA A 41 -2.25 19.83 -5.20
CA ALA A 41 -3.62 19.44 -5.50
C ALA A 41 -3.64 18.25 -6.47
N SER A 42 -4.34 17.19 -6.10
CA SER A 42 -4.57 16.01 -6.93
C SER A 42 -5.99 15.50 -6.70
N ASP A 43 -6.61 14.98 -7.74
CA ASP A 43 -7.87 14.27 -7.69
C ASP A 43 -7.70 12.73 -7.59
N ARG A 44 -6.45 12.25 -7.43
CA ARG A 44 -6.12 10.82 -7.26
C ARG A 44 -5.56 10.47 -5.88
N LEU A 45 -5.02 11.44 -5.19
CA LEU A 45 -4.46 11.25 -3.86
C LEU A 45 -4.44 12.56 -3.07
N SER A 46 -4.32 12.45 -1.76
CA SER A 46 -3.89 13.53 -0.88
C SER A 46 -2.62 13.12 -0.12
N VAL A 47 -1.92 14.10 0.42
CA VAL A 47 -0.69 13.88 1.19
C VAL A 47 -0.82 14.54 2.55
N ARG A 48 -0.60 13.76 3.60
CA ARG A 48 -0.47 14.25 4.98
C ARG A 48 1.02 14.32 5.33
N VAL A 49 1.46 15.46 5.83
CA VAL A 49 2.87 15.69 6.13
C VAL A 49 3.05 15.84 7.63
N ASP A 50 3.95 15.05 8.21
CA ASP A 50 4.31 15.05 9.62
C ASP A 50 5.82 15.32 9.78
N GLY A 51 6.20 15.98 10.85
CA GLY A 51 7.62 16.29 11.16
C GLY A 51 8.08 17.66 10.68
N PRO A 52 9.31 18.05 11.04
CA PRO A 52 9.80 19.41 10.83
C PRO A 52 10.21 19.68 9.38
N GLU A 53 10.03 20.92 8.95
CA GLU A 53 10.60 21.39 7.69
C GLU A 53 12.13 21.30 7.71
N GLY A 54 12.73 20.94 6.56
CA GLY A 54 14.17 20.79 6.39
C GLY A 54 14.77 19.48 6.90
N ALA A 55 13.99 18.62 7.55
CA ALA A 55 14.41 17.24 7.80
C ALA A 55 14.39 16.42 6.48
N PRO A 56 15.16 15.31 6.39
CA PRO A 56 15.11 14.43 5.23
C PRO A 56 13.70 13.92 4.96
N ASP A 57 13.30 13.93 3.67
CA ASP A 57 11.97 13.53 3.26
C ASP A 57 11.82 12.00 3.17
N LEU A 58 10.70 11.49 3.69
CA LEU A 58 10.29 10.10 3.64
C LEU A 58 8.85 10.00 3.13
N ILE A 59 8.62 9.25 2.06
CA ILE A 59 7.29 8.98 1.53
C ILE A 59 6.83 7.60 2.00
N LEU A 60 5.66 7.53 2.62
CA LEU A 60 5.01 6.30 3.07
C LEU A 60 3.74 6.04 2.24
N ILE A 61 3.72 4.92 1.53
CA ILE A 61 2.62 4.54 0.63
C ILE A 61 1.87 3.34 1.23
N PRO A 62 0.59 3.48 1.60
CA PRO A 62 -0.19 2.40 2.18
C PRO A 62 -0.60 1.36 1.14
N GLY A 63 -1.12 0.22 1.62
CA GLY A 63 -1.64 -0.85 0.80
C GLY A 63 -3.04 -0.59 0.23
N LEU A 64 -3.58 -1.61 -0.43
CA LEU A 64 -4.94 -1.62 -0.96
C LEU A 64 -5.95 -1.34 0.16
N SER A 65 -6.88 -0.44 -0.08
CA SER A 65 -7.96 -0.06 0.85
C SER A 65 -7.46 0.38 2.23
N SER A 66 -6.23 0.89 2.33
CA SER A 66 -5.64 1.34 3.59
C SER A 66 -5.53 2.86 3.66
N SER A 67 -5.68 3.40 4.87
CA SER A 67 -5.44 4.79 5.20
C SER A 67 -3.95 5.09 5.41
N PRO A 68 -3.55 6.37 5.44
CA PRO A 68 -2.22 6.77 5.90
C PRO A 68 -1.91 6.37 7.35
N ASP A 69 -2.93 6.05 8.14
CA ASP A 69 -2.79 5.81 9.59
C ASP A 69 -2.19 4.44 9.91
N ILE A 70 -2.14 3.50 8.94
CA ILE A 70 -1.35 2.27 9.10
C ILE A 70 0.13 2.56 9.40
N TRP A 71 0.60 3.77 9.06
CA TRP A 71 1.96 4.25 9.26
C TRP A 71 2.14 5.08 10.54
N GLN A 72 1.08 5.27 11.37
CA GLN A 72 1.17 6.14 12.55
C GLN A 72 2.30 5.73 13.50
N GLY A 73 2.47 4.42 13.74
CA GLY A 73 3.57 3.94 14.58
C GLY A 73 4.97 4.24 14.00
N ALA A 74 5.12 4.24 12.67
CA ALA A 74 6.37 4.64 12.03
C ALA A 74 6.62 6.15 12.18
N VAL A 75 5.58 6.98 12.05
CA VAL A 75 5.66 8.43 12.29
C VAL A 75 6.10 8.71 13.73
N ASP A 76 5.46 8.06 14.69
CA ASP A 76 5.79 8.22 16.12
C ASP A 76 7.23 7.78 16.42
N HIS A 77 7.66 6.65 15.85
CA HIS A 77 9.02 6.13 15.98
C HIS A 77 10.07 7.09 15.39
N LEU A 78 9.76 7.68 14.25
CA LEU A 78 10.68 8.58 13.53
C LEU A 78 10.64 10.02 14.06
N ALA A 79 9.77 10.34 15.01
CA ALA A 79 9.41 11.66 15.47
C ALA A 79 10.56 12.69 15.44
N GLY A 80 10.38 13.74 14.64
CA GLY A 80 11.31 14.85 14.49
C GLY A 80 12.58 14.57 13.68
N ARG A 81 12.89 13.33 13.33
CA ARG A 81 14.08 12.96 12.53
C ARG A 81 13.87 13.07 11.03
N TYR A 82 12.63 12.91 10.58
CA TYR A 82 12.24 12.93 9.16
C TYR A 82 11.00 13.79 8.95
N ARG A 83 10.87 14.33 7.74
CA ARG A 83 9.64 14.90 7.23
C ARG A 83 8.90 13.80 6.48
N VAL A 84 7.82 13.30 7.06
CA VAL A 84 7.11 12.10 6.61
C VAL A 84 5.89 12.50 5.79
N HIS A 85 5.84 12.07 4.53
CA HIS A 85 4.76 12.31 3.57
C HIS A 85 3.94 11.04 3.43
N ARG A 86 2.77 10.99 4.08
CA ARG A 86 1.87 9.84 4.04
C ARG A 86 0.86 10.01 2.91
N ILE A 87 0.85 9.08 1.98
CA ILE A 87 -0.05 9.08 0.83
C ILE A 87 -1.43 8.55 1.24
N HIS A 88 -2.50 9.21 0.82
CA HIS A 88 -3.86 8.72 0.92
C HIS A 88 -4.49 8.66 -0.47
N VAL A 89 -4.74 7.45 -0.94
CA VAL A 89 -5.31 7.21 -2.27
C VAL A 89 -6.79 7.54 -2.28
N ALA A 90 -7.24 8.32 -3.27
CA ALA A 90 -8.66 8.63 -3.46
C ALA A 90 -9.46 7.35 -3.73
N GLY A 91 -10.55 7.16 -2.99
CA GLY A 91 -11.36 5.95 -2.97
C GLY A 91 -10.99 4.94 -1.87
N PHE A 92 -9.89 5.13 -1.13
CA PHE A 92 -9.53 4.27 0.00
C PHE A 92 -9.86 4.95 1.33
N ALA A 93 -10.23 4.14 2.31
CA ALA A 93 -10.37 4.52 3.73
C ALA A 93 -11.08 5.89 3.91
N GLY A 94 -12.27 6.03 3.37
CA GLY A 94 -13.10 7.22 3.51
C GLY A 94 -12.78 8.39 2.57
N ALA A 95 -11.66 8.34 1.82
CA ALA A 95 -11.40 9.34 0.80
C ALA A 95 -12.37 9.20 -0.39
N ALA A 96 -12.94 10.33 -0.86
CA ALA A 96 -13.79 10.31 -2.04
C ALA A 96 -13.03 9.76 -3.26
N PRO A 97 -13.67 8.93 -4.12
CA PRO A 97 -12.99 8.28 -5.26
C PRO A 97 -12.40 9.26 -6.29
N GLN A 98 -13.04 10.39 -6.53
CA GLN A 98 -12.60 11.43 -7.48
C GLN A 98 -12.20 10.84 -8.84
N ALA A 99 -10.99 11.11 -9.35
CA ALA A 99 -10.50 10.58 -10.63
C ALA A 99 -10.17 9.07 -10.59
N ASN A 100 -10.20 8.43 -9.41
CA ASN A 100 -10.09 6.97 -9.30
C ASN A 100 -11.47 6.28 -9.35
N ALA A 101 -12.57 7.03 -9.47
CA ALA A 101 -13.92 6.46 -9.60
C ALA A 101 -14.01 5.51 -10.80
N GLN A 102 -14.72 4.39 -10.61
CA GLN A 102 -14.82 3.32 -11.60
C GLN A 102 -16.19 3.35 -12.31
N GLY A 103 -16.16 3.14 -13.61
CA GLY A 103 -17.35 2.94 -14.43
C GLY A 103 -17.74 1.47 -14.56
N ASP A 104 -18.20 1.07 -15.76
CA ASP A 104 -18.60 -0.30 -16.09
C ASP A 104 -17.39 -1.20 -16.43
N ALA A 105 -16.24 -0.61 -16.68
CA ALA A 105 -14.99 -1.33 -16.92
C ALA A 105 -13.92 -0.84 -15.92
N PRO A 106 -13.01 -1.75 -15.49
CA PRO A 106 -11.96 -1.40 -14.53
C PRO A 106 -10.94 -0.46 -15.16
N GLN A 107 -10.64 0.64 -14.46
CA GLN A 107 -9.56 1.56 -14.80
C GLN A 107 -8.43 1.40 -13.79
N PRO A 108 -7.17 1.61 -14.20
CA PRO A 108 -6.03 1.51 -13.30
C PRO A 108 -6.10 2.58 -12.20
N VAL A 109 -5.66 2.22 -11.00
CA VAL A 109 -5.60 3.08 -9.81
C VAL A 109 -4.14 3.30 -9.38
N GLY A 110 -3.37 2.22 -9.25
CA GLY A 110 -2.00 2.27 -8.72
C GLY A 110 -1.01 2.96 -9.65
N ALA A 111 -1.04 2.67 -10.95
CA ALA A 111 -0.12 3.29 -11.90
C ALA A 111 -0.36 4.82 -12.02
N PRO A 112 -1.60 5.33 -12.19
CA PRO A 112 -1.84 6.76 -12.16
C PRO A 112 -1.48 7.42 -10.82
N VAL A 113 -1.69 6.75 -9.68
CA VAL A 113 -1.28 7.26 -8.37
C VAL A 113 0.24 7.34 -8.25
N ALA A 114 0.99 6.36 -8.76
CA ALA A 114 2.45 6.41 -8.79
C ALA A 114 2.97 7.61 -9.62
N GLU A 115 2.34 7.94 -10.75
CA GLU A 115 2.65 9.14 -11.53
C GLU A 115 2.33 10.44 -10.76
N GLU A 116 1.24 10.47 -10.02
CA GLU A 116 0.90 11.61 -9.15
C GLU A 116 1.90 11.78 -8.00
N ILE A 117 2.42 10.69 -7.44
CA ILE A 117 3.51 10.76 -6.45
C ILE A 117 4.78 11.33 -7.11
N ALA A 118 5.11 10.93 -8.34
CA ALA A 118 6.23 11.51 -9.07
C ALA A 118 6.05 13.01 -9.32
N ARG A 119 4.83 13.44 -9.66
CA ARG A 119 4.49 14.86 -9.79
C ARG A 119 4.62 15.60 -8.45
N TYR A 120 4.12 14.99 -7.37
CA TYR A 120 4.25 15.52 -6.01
C TYR A 120 5.71 15.79 -5.62
N ILE A 121 6.60 14.83 -5.84
CA ILE A 121 8.03 14.95 -5.55
C ILE A 121 8.61 16.15 -6.28
N ARG A 122 8.28 16.33 -7.57
CA ARG A 122 8.78 17.44 -8.39
C ARG A 122 8.24 18.79 -7.93
N GLU A 123 6.92 18.90 -7.74
CA GLU A 123 6.27 20.17 -7.38
C GLU A 123 6.61 20.63 -5.96
N GLN A 124 6.84 19.69 -5.05
CA GLN A 124 7.27 20.00 -3.68
C GLN A 124 8.79 20.05 -3.52
N HIS A 125 9.52 19.90 -4.63
CA HIS A 125 10.99 19.96 -4.67
C HIS A 125 11.66 19.01 -3.67
N LEU A 126 11.08 17.81 -3.45
CA LEU A 126 11.68 16.82 -2.57
C LEU A 126 12.96 16.27 -3.21
N ASN A 127 14.04 16.30 -2.44
CA ASN A 127 15.35 15.88 -2.96
C ASN A 127 15.59 14.38 -2.73
N LYS A 128 15.19 13.58 -3.72
CA LYS A 128 15.36 12.12 -3.69
C LYS A 128 14.92 11.51 -2.35
N PRO A 129 13.62 11.65 -1.98
CA PRO A 129 13.12 11.10 -0.75
C PRO A 129 13.33 9.58 -0.68
N ALA A 130 13.44 9.05 0.54
CA ALA A 130 13.24 7.63 0.77
C ALA A 130 11.77 7.29 0.54
N VAL A 131 11.50 6.13 -0.04
CA VAL A 131 10.14 5.64 -0.31
C VAL A 131 9.97 4.29 0.39
N VAL A 132 8.92 4.18 1.19
CA VAL A 132 8.51 2.91 1.84
C VAL A 132 7.08 2.61 1.42
N GLY A 133 6.85 1.47 0.79
CA GLY A 133 5.54 1.06 0.32
C GLY A 133 5.14 -0.30 0.85
N HIS A 134 3.93 -0.40 1.45
CA HIS A 134 3.36 -1.66 1.91
C HIS A 134 2.41 -2.23 0.87
N SER A 135 2.52 -3.52 0.56
CA SER A 135 1.57 -4.20 -0.32
C SER A 135 1.43 -3.48 -1.67
N MET A 136 0.24 -3.06 -2.07
CA MET A 136 0.02 -2.22 -3.26
C MET A 136 0.91 -0.96 -3.26
N GLY A 137 1.17 -0.36 -2.08
CA GLY A 137 2.13 0.73 -1.94
C GLY A 137 3.55 0.35 -2.34
N GLY A 138 3.94 -0.90 -2.09
CA GLY A 138 5.20 -1.47 -2.59
C GLY A 138 5.24 -1.57 -4.11
N THR A 139 4.13 -1.99 -4.74
CA THR A 139 3.98 -1.98 -6.21
C THR A 139 4.11 -0.56 -6.77
N MET A 140 3.42 0.42 -6.17
CA MET A 140 3.53 1.84 -6.57
C MET A 140 4.94 2.37 -6.36
N GLY A 141 5.61 2.01 -5.26
CA GLY A 141 7.00 2.36 -4.99
C GLY A 141 7.96 1.81 -6.05
N MET A 142 7.78 0.54 -6.45
CA MET A 142 8.56 -0.06 -7.54
C MET A 142 8.29 0.61 -8.89
N MET A 143 7.03 0.93 -9.23
CA MET A 143 6.69 1.70 -10.43
C MET A 143 7.39 3.06 -10.43
N LEU A 144 7.28 3.79 -9.32
CA LEU A 144 7.91 5.10 -9.16
C LEU A 144 9.43 5.02 -9.36
N ALA A 145 10.10 4.09 -8.68
CA ALA A 145 11.55 3.94 -8.74
C ALA A 145 12.05 3.45 -10.11
N ALA A 146 11.27 2.62 -10.83
CA ALA A 146 11.63 2.12 -12.14
C ALA A 146 11.40 3.14 -13.27
N ARG A 147 10.32 3.93 -13.16
CA ARG A 147 9.90 4.87 -14.20
C ARG A 147 10.47 6.26 -14.01
N HIS A 148 10.83 6.61 -12.77
CA HIS A 148 11.41 7.89 -12.37
C HIS A 148 12.64 7.67 -11.46
N PRO A 149 13.71 7.00 -11.95
CA PRO A 149 14.85 6.61 -11.12
C PRO A 149 15.65 7.81 -10.57
N ASP A 150 15.47 8.98 -11.15
CA ASP A 150 16.05 10.25 -10.70
C ASP A 150 15.33 10.83 -9.45
N LEU A 151 14.11 10.42 -9.17
CA LEU A 151 13.30 10.96 -8.09
C LEU A 151 13.42 10.20 -6.77
N VAL A 152 13.81 8.93 -6.78
CA VAL A 152 13.83 8.07 -5.59
C VAL A 152 15.25 7.91 -5.07
N GLY A 153 15.49 8.26 -3.80
CA GLY A 153 16.79 8.10 -3.14
C GLY A 153 17.06 6.66 -2.71
N LYS A 154 16.07 6.02 -2.12
CA LYS A 154 16.09 4.61 -1.71
C LYS A 154 14.66 4.06 -1.63
N LEU A 155 14.49 2.76 -1.81
CA LEU A 155 13.18 2.10 -1.82
C LEU A 155 13.13 0.98 -0.77
N MET A 156 12.09 0.97 0.06
CA MET A 156 11.74 -0.21 0.85
C MET A 156 10.37 -0.73 0.43
N VAL A 157 10.31 -2.00 0.05
CA VAL A 157 9.08 -2.72 -0.25
C VAL A 157 8.71 -3.58 0.95
N VAL A 158 7.52 -3.40 1.48
CA VAL A 158 7.03 -4.16 2.64
C VAL A 158 5.94 -5.12 2.16
N ASP A 159 6.31 -6.38 2.12
CA ASP A 159 5.51 -7.55 1.77
C ASP A 159 4.76 -7.47 0.44
N MET A 160 5.52 -7.33 -0.65
CA MET A 160 5.01 -7.39 -2.01
C MET A 160 6.06 -7.97 -2.96
N ILE A 161 5.60 -8.76 -3.91
CA ILE A 161 6.40 -9.23 -5.06
C ILE A 161 6.10 -8.37 -6.30
N PRO A 162 7.02 -8.25 -7.26
CA PRO A 162 6.85 -7.39 -8.43
C PRO A 162 5.77 -7.86 -9.43
N PHE A 163 5.30 -9.08 -9.27
CA PHE A 163 4.19 -9.62 -10.05
C PHE A 163 3.28 -10.50 -9.18
N MET A 164 2.28 -9.89 -8.58
CA MET A 164 1.30 -10.61 -7.76
C MET A 164 0.51 -11.66 -8.57
N GLY A 165 0.35 -11.45 -9.88
CA GLY A 165 -0.31 -12.39 -10.79
C GLY A 165 0.32 -13.78 -10.81
N ALA A 166 1.61 -13.91 -10.46
CA ALA A 166 2.26 -15.21 -10.34
C ALA A 166 1.59 -16.13 -9.31
N MET A 167 0.86 -15.58 -8.33
CA MET A 167 0.13 -16.35 -7.32
C MET A 167 -1.23 -16.87 -7.84
N PHE A 168 -1.70 -16.37 -8.97
CA PHE A 168 -3.02 -16.70 -9.57
C PHE A 168 -2.92 -17.59 -10.81
N GLY A 169 -1.71 -17.83 -11.29
CA GLY A 169 -1.45 -18.61 -12.51
C GLY A 169 -0.62 -19.87 -12.28
N ALA A 170 -0.40 -20.61 -13.36
CA ALA A 170 0.55 -21.72 -13.38
C ALA A 170 2.00 -21.20 -13.32
N PRO A 171 3.01 -22.05 -13.03
CA PRO A 171 4.41 -21.68 -13.16
C PRO A 171 4.70 -21.05 -14.54
N GLY A 172 5.36 -19.90 -14.55
CA GLY A 172 5.58 -19.12 -15.77
C GLY A 172 4.45 -18.18 -16.16
N ALA A 173 3.48 -17.93 -15.28
CA ALA A 173 2.39 -16.98 -15.53
C ALA A 173 2.90 -15.62 -16.01
N THR A 174 2.14 -15.03 -16.94
CA THR A 174 2.32 -13.68 -17.48
C THR A 174 1.11 -12.83 -17.16
N ALA A 175 1.23 -11.50 -17.26
CA ALA A 175 0.10 -10.59 -17.12
C ALA A 175 -1.08 -10.98 -18.00
N GLU A 176 -0.82 -11.35 -19.27
CA GLU A 176 -1.84 -11.79 -20.21
C GLU A 176 -2.54 -13.08 -19.74
N SER A 177 -1.78 -14.08 -19.28
CA SER A 177 -2.34 -15.37 -18.86
C SER A 177 -3.21 -15.29 -17.62
N VAL A 178 -3.01 -14.30 -16.75
CA VAL A 178 -3.78 -14.09 -15.51
C VAL A 178 -4.91 -13.07 -15.66
N THR A 179 -4.94 -12.31 -16.76
CA THR A 179 -5.99 -11.32 -17.02
C THR A 179 -7.41 -11.90 -16.92
N PRO A 180 -7.73 -13.08 -17.51
CA PRO A 180 -9.08 -13.62 -17.37
C PRO A 180 -9.53 -13.89 -15.95
N VAL A 181 -8.63 -14.38 -15.08
CA VAL A 181 -8.96 -14.60 -13.66
C VAL A 181 -9.07 -13.28 -12.92
N ALA A 182 -8.23 -12.29 -13.22
CA ALA A 182 -8.33 -10.96 -12.64
C ALA A 182 -9.64 -10.26 -13.01
N ASP A 183 -10.10 -10.41 -14.26
CA ASP A 183 -11.39 -9.89 -14.74
C ASP A 183 -12.58 -10.57 -14.04
N GLN A 184 -12.51 -11.87 -13.81
CA GLN A 184 -13.52 -12.60 -13.06
C GLN A 184 -13.60 -12.12 -11.60
N ILE A 185 -12.45 -11.91 -10.96
CA ILE A 185 -12.39 -11.41 -9.58
C ILE A 185 -12.98 -10.00 -9.52
N TRP A 186 -12.57 -9.10 -10.44
CA TRP A 186 -13.11 -7.75 -10.50
C TRP A 186 -14.62 -7.74 -10.70
N THR A 187 -15.12 -8.52 -11.65
CA THR A 187 -16.56 -8.63 -11.91
C THR A 187 -17.31 -9.11 -10.68
N ALA A 188 -16.81 -10.15 -10.02
CA ALA A 188 -17.42 -10.68 -8.82
C ALA A 188 -17.40 -9.66 -7.65
N GLN A 189 -16.28 -9.01 -7.42
CA GLN A 189 -16.14 -8.05 -6.32
C GLN A 189 -16.94 -6.78 -6.57
N SER A 190 -16.89 -6.20 -7.78
CA SER A 190 -17.58 -4.95 -8.10
C SER A 190 -19.11 -5.09 -8.15
N ALA A 191 -19.63 -6.29 -8.48
CA ALA A 191 -21.07 -6.58 -8.55
C ALA A 191 -21.62 -7.16 -7.23
N SER A 192 -20.79 -7.55 -6.29
CA SER A 192 -21.23 -8.12 -5.01
C SER A 192 -22.06 -7.13 -4.21
N PRO A 193 -23.15 -7.57 -3.55
CA PRO A 193 -23.76 -6.78 -2.49
C PRO A 193 -22.71 -6.35 -1.45
N ARG A 194 -22.80 -5.11 -0.96
CA ARG A 194 -21.79 -4.55 -0.05
C ARG A 194 -21.50 -5.44 1.16
N GLU A 195 -22.52 -6.01 1.78
CA GLU A 195 -22.37 -6.91 2.93
C GLU A 195 -21.53 -8.15 2.57
N ALA A 196 -21.77 -8.74 1.41
CA ALA A 196 -21.05 -9.92 0.93
C ALA A 196 -19.56 -9.58 0.66
N TYR A 197 -19.30 -8.44 0.02
CA TYR A 197 -17.95 -7.94 -0.20
C TYR A 197 -17.21 -7.71 1.12
N VAL A 198 -17.82 -6.98 2.05
CA VAL A 198 -17.23 -6.67 3.36
C VAL A 198 -16.90 -7.94 4.14
N ALA A 199 -17.80 -8.90 4.15
CA ALA A 199 -17.56 -10.15 4.86
C ALA A 199 -16.39 -10.96 4.25
N GLN A 200 -16.30 -11.04 2.91
CA GLN A 200 -15.17 -11.70 2.23
C GLN A 200 -13.85 -10.98 2.53
N ALA A 201 -13.83 -9.66 2.42
CA ALA A 201 -12.67 -8.84 2.72
C ALA A 201 -12.25 -8.95 4.20
N THR A 202 -13.21 -9.00 5.13
CA THR A 202 -12.97 -9.24 6.57
C THR A 202 -12.22 -10.55 6.79
N THR A 203 -12.65 -11.63 6.12
CA THR A 203 -11.97 -12.93 6.21
C THR A 203 -10.52 -12.85 5.72
N ALA A 204 -10.29 -12.14 4.61
CA ALA A 204 -8.95 -11.96 4.06
C ALA A 204 -8.06 -11.14 5.01
N ILE A 205 -8.54 -10.00 5.51
CA ILE A 205 -7.78 -9.11 6.41
C ILE A 205 -7.45 -9.82 7.74
N ASN A 206 -8.37 -10.60 8.29
CA ASN A 206 -8.10 -11.38 9.51
C ASN A 206 -6.95 -12.39 9.31
N GLY A 207 -6.76 -12.90 8.10
CA GLY A 207 -5.62 -13.75 7.75
C GLY A 207 -4.32 -12.98 7.45
N MET A 208 -4.40 -11.65 7.32
CA MET A 208 -3.26 -10.77 7.01
C MET A 208 -2.67 -10.09 8.24
N ILE A 209 -3.27 -10.23 9.44
CA ILE A 209 -2.82 -9.60 10.67
C ILE A 209 -2.91 -10.63 11.80
N ASN A 210 -1.78 -11.01 12.38
CA ASN A 210 -1.70 -11.92 13.52
C ASN A 210 -2.16 -11.24 14.81
N THR A 211 -1.81 -9.97 15.00
CA THR A 211 -2.13 -9.16 16.19
C THR A 211 -3.60 -8.74 16.20
N GLU A 212 -4.45 -9.50 16.88
CA GLU A 212 -5.91 -9.29 16.85
C GLU A 212 -6.35 -7.87 17.19
N SER A 213 -5.70 -7.23 18.17
CA SER A 213 -6.01 -5.86 18.60
C SER A 213 -5.75 -4.80 17.50
N ARG A 214 -5.01 -5.14 16.45
CA ARG A 214 -4.70 -4.25 15.32
C ARG A 214 -5.57 -4.50 14.09
N ARG A 215 -6.38 -5.56 14.08
CA ARG A 215 -7.24 -5.91 12.93
C ARG A 215 -8.30 -4.85 12.65
N GLU A 216 -8.88 -4.27 13.69
CA GLU A 216 -10.00 -3.33 13.54
C GLU A 216 -9.62 -2.09 12.73
N GLU A 217 -8.39 -1.60 12.82
CA GLU A 217 -7.91 -0.48 12.01
C GLU A 217 -8.01 -0.80 10.49
N ALA A 218 -7.44 -1.92 10.07
CA ALA A 218 -7.47 -2.33 8.66
C ALA A 218 -8.89 -2.72 8.19
N LEU A 219 -9.70 -3.29 9.08
CA LEU A 219 -11.11 -3.61 8.80
C LEU A 219 -11.95 -2.35 8.62
N GLN A 220 -11.71 -1.30 9.42
CA GLN A 220 -12.42 -0.04 9.27
C GLN A 220 -12.02 0.66 7.96
N ASP A 221 -10.73 0.73 7.66
CA ASP A 221 -10.21 1.28 6.40
C ASP A 221 -10.86 0.60 5.17
N MET A 222 -10.96 -0.73 5.20
CA MET A 222 -11.62 -1.50 4.14
C MET A 222 -13.12 -1.19 4.07
N ARG A 223 -13.80 -1.11 5.22
CA ARG A 223 -15.24 -0.76 5.27
C ARG A 223 -15.53 0.65 4.76
N ASP A 224 -14.60 1.57 4.91
CA ASP A 224 -14.75 2.96 4.45
C ASP A 224 -14.28 3.16 3.00
N SER A 225 -13.63 2.15 2.41
CA SER A 225 -13.15 2.21 1.03
C SER A 225 -14.27 2.00 0.00
N ASP A 226 -14.13 2.67 -1.15
CA ASP A 226 -14.98 2.43 -2.31
C ASP A 226 -14.71 1.03 -2.87
N GLN A 227 -15.76 0.23 -2.97
CA GLN A 227 -15.70 -1.17 -3.39
C GLN A 227 -15.20 -1.34 -4.82
N LYS A 228 -15.66 -0.47 -5.75
CA LYS A 228 -15.28 -0.58 -7.15
C LYS A 228 -13.85 -0.14 -7.37
N VAL A 229 -13.40 0.92 -6.69
CA VAL A 229 -12.00 1.35 -6.71
C VAL A 229 -11.09 0.26 -6.15
N SER A 230 -11.45 -0.32 -5.01
CA SER A 230 -10.70 -1.43 -4.39
C SER A 230 -10.61 -2.65 -5.30
N ALA A 231 -11.73 -3.04 -5.94
CA ALA A 231 -11.77 -4.17 -6.87
C ALA A 231 -10.91 -3.91 -8.12
N ALA A 232 -10.96 -2.69 -8.68
CA ALA A 232 -10.15 -2.31 -9.85
C ALA A 232 -8.65 -2.26 -9.51
N ALA A 233 -8.30 -1.72 -8.34
CA ALA A 233 -6.93 -1.71 -7.84
C ALA A 233 -6.39 -3.13 -7.61
N PHE A 234 -7.20 -4.04 -7.06
CA PHE A 234 -6.81 -5.44 -6.92
C PHE A 234 -6.60 -6.13 -8.26
N ARG A 235 -7.50 -5.90 -9.23
CA ARG A 235 -7.32 -6.37 -10.60
C ARG A 235 -6.00 -5.90 -11.20
N GLU A 236 -5.70 -4.60 -11.05
CA GLU A 236 -4.45 -4.02 -11.54
C GLU A 236 -3.24 -4.70 -10.89
N LEU A 237 -3.24 -4.93 -9.56
CA LEU A 237 -2.17 -5.66 -8.88
C LEU A 237 -1.92 -7.04 -9.48
N VAL A 238 -3.00 -7.79 -9.80
CA VAL A 238 -2.88 -9.13 -10.38
C VAL A 238 -2.33 -9.07 -11.81
N THR A 239 -2.66 -8.04 -12.58
CA THR A 239 -2.26 -7.92 -14.00
C THR A 239 -0.99 -7.11 -14.21
N THR A 240 -0.43 -6.48 -13.19
CA THR A 240 0.79 -5.69 -13.29
C THR A 240 2.03 -6.56 -13.09
N ASP A 241 2.83 -6.71 -14.13
CA ASP A 241 4.11 -7.43 -14.08
C ASP A 241 5.29 -6.43 -14.16
N LEU A 242 5.89 -6.13 -13.02
CA LEU A 242 7.03 -5.21 -12.93
C LEU A 242 8.39 -5.92 -13.06
N ARG A 243 8.44 -7.26 -13.19
CA ARG A 243 9.70 -8.00 -13.33
C ARG A 243 10.59 -7.47 -14.47
N PRO A 244 10.05 -7.09 -15.66
CA PRO A 244 10.87 -6.50 -16.72
C PRO A 244 11.33 -5.07 -16.41
N GLU A 245 10.69 -4.37 -15.48
CA GLU A 245 11.03 -2.98 -15.14
C GLU A 245 12.05 -2.90 -14.00
N LEU A 246 12.23 -3.94 -13.20
CA LEU A 246 13.08 -3.93 -12.00
C LEU A 246 14.52 -3.50 -12.28
N ALA A 247 15.09 -3.89 -13.43
CA ALA A 247 16.45 -3.52 -13.81
C ALA A 247 16.63 -2.00 -14.03
N LYS A 248 15.56 -1.23 -14.16
CA LYS A 248 15.60 0.23 -14.28
C LYS A 248 15.71 0.93 -12.92
N ILE A 249 15.43 0.23 -11.83
CA ILE A 249 15.52 0.79 -10.47
C ILE A 249 17.00 0.96 -10.12
N THR A 250 17.43 2.20 -9.95
CA THR A 250 18.81 2.55 -9.56
C THR A 250 18.93 2.82 -8.05
N ALA A 251 17.82 3.06 -7.39
CA ALA A 251 17.78 3.32 -5.95
C ALA A 251 18.15 2.04 -5.16
N PRO A 252 18.99 2.14 -4.11
CA PRO A 252 19.20 1.04 -3.17
C PRO A 252 17.84 0.52 -2.67
N THR A 253 17.59 -0.79 -2.82
CA THR A 253 16.29 -1.37 -2.54
C THR A 253 16.40 -2.44 -1.46
N GLU A 254 15.49 -2.38 -0.48
CA GLU A 254 15.29 -3.40 0.53
C GLU A 254 13.84 -3.93 0.45
N VAL A 255 13.69 -5.24 0.63
CA VAL A 255 12.37 -5.91 0.61
C VAL A 255 12.22 -6.66 1.92
N LEU A 256 11.29 -6.23 2.74
CA LEU A 256 10.85 -6.99 3.90
C LEU A 256 9.67 -7.85 3.47
N TYR A 257 9.68 -9.12 3.86
CA TYR A 257 8.61 -10.04 3.49
C TYR A 257 8.31 -11.03 4.61
N VAL A 258 7.17 -11.66 4.52
CA VAL A 258 6.73 -12.67 5.48
C VAL A 258 6.57 -14.03 4.79
N LYS A 259 6.51 -15.09 5.59
CA LYS A 259 6.11 -16.39 5.12
C LYS A 259 4.65 -16.36 4.66
N PHE A 260 4.35 -16.91 3.50
CA PHE A 260 2.97 -17.06 3.08
C PHE A 260 2.17 -17.89 4.09
N ASN A 261 1.00 -17.40 4.45
CA ASN A 261 0.11 -18.08 5.41
C ASN A 261 -0.58 -19.30 4.77
N ASP A 262 0.24 -20.28 4.37
CA ASP A 262 -0.20 -21.57 3.86
C ASP A 262 0.69 -22.64 4.53
N ALA A 263 0.08 -23.56 5.25
CA ALA A 263 0.78 -24.64 5.97
C ALA A 263 1.64 -25.53 5.03
N ARG A 264 1.36 -25.52 3.73
CA ARG A 264 2.14 -26.26 2.71
C ARG A 264 3.40 -25.51 2.26
N MET A 265 3.50 -24.21 2.57
CA MET A 265 4.64 -23.37 2.25
C MET A 265 5.69 -23.48 3.35
N ALA A 266 6.82 -24.14 3.06
CA ALA A 266 7.99 -24.06 3.92
C ALA A 266 8.68 -22.69 3.75
N ASP A 267 9.40 -22.26 4.78
CA ASP A 267 10.17 -21.01 4.77
C ASP A 267 11.06 -20.88 3.54
N ALA A 268 11.82 -21.95 3.24
CA ALA A 268 12.72 -21.99 2.09
C ALA A 268 12.00 -21.81 0.74
N ILE A 269 10.74 -22.22 0.63
CA ILE A 269 9.94 -22.01 -0.59
C ILE A 269 9.57 -20.54 -0.73
N THR A 270 9.13 -19.91 0.36
CA THR A 270 8.86 -18.47 0.37
C THR A 270 10.11 -17.67 0.01
N ASP A 271 11.24 -17.97 0.65
CA ASP A 271 12.54 -17.33 0.39
C ASP A 271 12.93 -17.45 -1.09
N ALA A 272 12.80 -18.66 -1.66
CA ALA A 272 13.08 -18.88 -3.08
C ALA A 272 12.15 -18.08 -4.02
N ILE A 273 10.86 -17.96 -3.68
CA ILE A 273 9.90 -17.15 -4.46
C ILE A 273 10.33 -15.68 -4.46
N TYR A 274 10.69 -15.12 -3.29
CA TYR A 274 11.15 -13.73 -3.22
C TYR A 274 12.48 -13.54 -3.98
N GLN A 275 13.45 -14.45 -3.81
CA GLN A 275 14.72 -14.41 -4.54
C GLN A 275 14.51 -14.44 -6.06
N MET A 276 13.67 -15.34 -6.56
CA MET A 276 13.35 -15.42 -7.99
C MET A 276 12.60 -14.18 -8.49
N SER A 277 11.66 -13.67 -7.68
CA SER A 277 10.84 -12.51 -8.05
C SER A 277 11.67 -11.24 -8.23
N PHE A 278 12.71 -11.06 -7.43
CA PHE A 278 13.60 -9.89 -7.48
C PHE A 278 14.94 -10.15 -8.16
N ALA A 279 15.11 -11.30 -8.85
CA ALA A 279 16.37 -11.69 -9.46
C ALA A 279 16.93 -10.69 -10.49
N THR A 280 16.06 -9.89 -11.11
CA THR A 280 16.43 -8.85 -12.09
C THR A 280 16.68 -7.47 -11.47
N LEU A 281 16.59 -7.33 -10.14
CA LEU A 281 16.92 -6.11 -9.39
C LEU A 281 18.31 -6.27 -8.72
N PRO A 282 19.39 -5.78 -9.34
CA PRO A 282 20.71 -5.95 -8.79
C PRO A 282 20.87 -5.29 -7.41
N GLY A 283 21.42 -6.04 -6.45
CA GLY A 283 21.71 -5.50 -5.12
C GLY A 283 20.50 -5.33 -4.19
N ALA A 284 19.33 -5.80 -4.57
CA ALA A 284 18.17 -5.82 -3.67
C ALA A 284 18.48 -6.68 -2.44
N LYS A 285 18.20 -6.14 -1.26
CA LYS A 285 18.31 -6.85 0.01
C LYS A 285 16.96 -7.40 0.39
N LEU A 286 16.87 -8.72 0.49
CA LEU A 286 15.64 -9.42 0.85
C LEU A 286 15.75 -9.89 2.30
N LYS A 287 14.78 -9.56 3.13
CA LYS A 287 14.75 -9.98 4.53
C LYS A 287 13.38 -10.47 4.93
N ARG A 288 13.31 -11.75 5.34
CA ARG A 288 12.10 -12.29 5.94
C ARG A 288 11.97 -11.83 7.39
N ILE A 289 10.76 -11.44 7.76
CA ILE A 289 10.35 -11.13 9.14
C ILE A 289 9.51 -12.31 9.62
N ASP A 290 10.02 -13.04 10.60
CA ASP A 290 9.33 -14.18 11.18
C ASP A 290 8.21 -13.75 12.12
N ASP A 291 7.28 -14.64 12.43
CA ASP A 291 6.15 -14.44 13.34
C ASP A 291 5.23 -13.25 12.97
N SER A 292 5.22 -12.89 11.70
CA SER A 292 4.38 -11.82 11.14
C SER A 292 3.49 -12.35 10.03
N ALA A 293 2.34 -11.72 9.85
CA ALA A 293 1.55 -11.78 8.65
C ALA A 293 1.83 -10.52 7.79
N HIS A 294 0.97 -10.24 6.82
CA HIS A 294 1.16 -9.21 5.79
C HIS A 294 1.43 -7.80 6.32
N PHE A 295 0.82 -7.42 7.46
CA PHE A 295 1.04 -6.12 8.10
C PHE A 295 2.20 -6.19 9.10
N ILE A 296 3.43 -6.24 8.60
CA ILE A 296 4.66 -6.38 9.43
C ILE A 296 4.74 -5.28 10.49
N MET A 297 4.34 -4.04 10.16
CA MET A 297 4.33 -2.90 11.08
C MET A 297 3.36 -3.07 12.25
N PHE A 298 2.36 -3.94 12.13
CA PHE A 298 1.40 -4.26 13.18
C PHE A 298 1.82 -5.47 14.03
N ASP A 299 2.33 -6.49 13.35
CA ASP A 299 2.65 -7.77 13.99
C ASP A 299 4.03 -7.78 14.66
N GLN A 300 5.01 -7.15 14.01
CA GLN A 300 6.41 -7.12 14.47
C GLN A 300 6.95 -5.68 14.45
N PRO A 301 6.33 -4.72 15.17
CA PRO A 301 6.72 -3.31 15.12
C PRO A 301 8.18 -3.06 15.49
N THR A 302 8.72 -3.77 16.49
CA THR A 302 10.13 -3.62 16.90
C THR A 302 11.08 -4.05 15.79
N ALA A 303 10.82 -5.17 15.13
CA ALA A 303 11.63 -5.64 14.01
C ALA A 303 11.51 -4.69 12.82
N PHE A 304 10.27 -4.27 12.48
CA PHE A 304 10.03 -3.33 11.41
C PHE A 304 10.76 -2.00 11.61
N TYR A 305 10.67 -1.40 12.80
CA TYR A 305 11.35 -0.13 13.09
C TYR A 305 12.87 -0.26 13.07
N GLY A 306 13.41 -1.39 13.53
CA GLY A 306 14.84 -1.68 13.43
C GLY A 306 15.34 -1.73 11.98
N GLU A 307 14.58 -2.37 11.08
CA GLU A 307 14.89 -2.39 9.65
C GLU A 307 14.70 -1.01 9.01
N LEU A 308 13.65 -0.28 9.37
CA LEU A 308 13.40 1.08 8.90
C LEU A 308 14.56 2.02 9.28
N ASP A 309 15.02 1.99 10.54
CA ASP A 309 16.17 2.78 10.98
C ASP A 309 17.44 2.40 10.21
N ALA A 310 17.72 1.11 10.06
CA ALA A 310 18.88 0.63 9.32
C ALA A 310 18.83 1.01 7.83
N PHE A 311 17.65 1.00 7.23
CA PHE A 311 17.41 1.45 5.85
C PHE A 311 17.62 2.95 5.70
N LEU A 312 17.11 3.75 6.61
CA LEU A 312 17.18 5.21 6.56
C LEU A 312 18.58 5.75 6.88
N ALA A 313 19.36 5.06 7.69
CA ALA A 313 20.73 5.44 8.07
C ALA A 313 21.77 5.32 6.93
N LYS A 314 21.50 4.57 5.88
CA LYS A 314 22.38 4.36 4.70
C LYS A 314 22.22 5.50 3.72
#